data_7b2a0915bec9421c68b688a033c02f29
#
_entry.id   7b2a0915bec9421c68b688a033c02f29
#
_cell.length_a   1.000
_cell.length_b   1.000
_cell.length_c   1.000
_cell.angle_alpha   90.00
_cell.angle_beta   90.00
_cell.angle_gamma   90.00
#
_symmetry.space_group_name_H-M   'P 1'
#
loop_
_entity.id
_entity.type
_entity.pdbx_description
1 polymer ?
#
loop_
_entity_poly.entity_id
_entity_poly.type
_entity_poly.pdbx_seq_one_letter_code
_entity_poly.pdbx_strand_id
1 'polypeptide(L)'
;MQPYILIVEDEDALATLLEYNFEKEGYEVAIAMDGEEALVMAAERTPDLILMDWMLPKLSGVEACRRLRRRKETQATPIIMLTARADETDKITGLDYGADDYLVKPFSIPELFARTRALLRRAKPSLLEDVIRQGSIEIDNKAFRVKAGEKEVHLGPT
;
A
#
# COMPACT_ATOMS: atom_id res chain seq x y z
N MET A 1 12.58 9.12 -8.17
CA MET A 1 11.13 9.39 -8.05
C MET A 1 10.53 8.51 -6.98
N GLN A 2 9.68 9.08 -6.14
CA GLN A 2 9.06 8.36 -5.04
C GLN A 2 7.80 7.64 -5.51
N PRO A 3 7.56 6.40 -5.05
CA PRO A 3 6.29 5.76 -5.33
C PRO A 3 5.14 6.54 -4.70
N TYR A 4 4.02 6.60 -5.40
CA TYR A 4 2.86 7.34 -4.95
C TYR A 4 1.82 6.37 -4.38
N ILE A 5 1.49 6.56 -3.11
CA ILE A 5 0.56 5.72 -2.37
C ILE A 5 -0.73 6.49 -2.13
N LEU A 6 -1.85 5.91 -2.54
CA LEU A 6 -3.16 6.49 -2.23
C LEU A 6 -3.72 5.73 -1.04
N ILE A 7 -3.97 6.44 0.05
CA ILE A 7 -4.55 5.87 1.27
C ILE A 7 -6.02 6.25 1.33
N VAL A 8 -6.89 5.24 1.36
CA VAL A 8 -8.33 5.47 1.42
C VAL A 8 -8.81 5.05 2.80
N GLU A 9 -9.02 6.04 3.66
CA GLU A 9 -9.32 5.82 5.07
C GLU A 9 -10.11 7.01 5.59
N ASP A 10 -11.27 6.73 6.22
CA ASP A 10 -12.13 7.81 6.72
C ASP A 10 -11.86 8.17 8.18
N GLU A 11 -11.06 7.39 8.87
CA GLU A 11 -10.70 7.69 10.26
C GLU A 11 -9.46 8.58 10.27
N ASP A 12 -9.63 9.83 10.68
CA ASP A 12 -8.56 10.83 10.61
C ASP A 12 -7.28 10.40 11.32
N ALA A 13 -7.42 9.83 12.52
CA ALA A 13 -6.24 9.45 13.29
C ALA A 13 -5.41 8.40 12.57
N LEU A 14 -6.06 7.39 12.01
CA LEU A 14 -5.35 6.33 11.30
C LEU A 14 -4.77 6.85 9.99
N ALA A 15 -5.53 7.66 9.26
CA ALA A 15 -5.03 8.24 8.01
C ALA A 15 -3.78 9.06 8.25
N THR A 16 -3.79 9.90 9.30
CA THR A 16 -2.65 10.73 9.64
C THR A 16 -1.44 9.89 10.01
N LEU A 17 -1.67 8.84 10.81
CA LEU A 17 -0.59 7.94 11.22
C LEU A 17 0.05 7.27 10.01
N LEU A 18 -0.77 6.77 9.09
CA LEU A 18 -0.27 6.11 7.90
C LEU A 18 0.48 7.08 7.00
N GLU A 19 -0.08 8.27 6.82
CA GLU A 19 0.55 9.30 6.00
C GLU A 19 1.94 9.63 6.52
N TYR A 20 2.04 9.89 7.83
CA TYR A 20 3.31 10.23 8.45
C TYR A 20 4.35 9.12 8.24
N ASN A 21 3.95 7.88 8.52
CA ASN A 21 4.88 6.77 8.45
C ASN A 21 5.33 6.47 7.01
N PHE A 22 4.40 6.55 6.05
CA PHE A 22 4.77 6.31 4.65
C PHE A 22 5.67 7.41 4.12
N GLU A 23 5.37 8.67 4.45
CA GLU A 23 6.22 9.76 3.99
C GLU A 23 7.62 9.66 4.56
N LYS A 24 7.71 9.25 5.82
CA LYS A 24 8.99 9.07 6.48
C LYS A 24 9.83 7.99 5.79
N GLU A 25 9.18 6.99 5.20
CA GLU A 25 9.86 5.89 4.51
C GLU A 25 10.18 6.23 3.04
N GLY A 26 9.87 7.42 2.60
CA GLY A 26 10.23 7.84 1.26
C GLY A 26 9.12 7.73 0.22
N TYR A 27 7.87 7.54 0.66
CA TYR A 27 6.74 7.46 -0.25
C TYR A 27 6.05 8.81 -0.36
N GLU A 28 5.46 9.06 -1.51
CA GLU A 28 4.57 10.20 -1.70
C GLU A 28 3.16 9.71 -1.40
N VAL A 29 2.39 10.51 -0.63
CA VAL A 29 1.10 10.04 -0.11
C VAL A 29 -0.01 11.04 -0.41
N ALA A 30 -1.19 10.51 -0.77
CA ALA A 30 -2.41 11.29 -0.81
C ALA A 30 -3.48 10.50 -0.06
N ILE A 31 -4.48 11.19 0.47
CA ILE A 31 -5.53 10.58 1.27
C ILE A 31 -6.89 10.85 0.66
N ALA A 32 -7.68 9.79 0.49
CA ALA A 32 -9.08 9.88 0.12
C ALA A 32 -9.90 9.47 1.33
N MET A 33 -11.00 10.17 1.59
CA MET A 33 -11.82 9.95 2.78
C MET A 33 -12.95 8.96 2.56
N ASP A 34 -13.22 8.59 1.32
CA ASP A 34 -14.27 7.61 1.00
C ASP A 34 -13.97 7.00 -0.37
N GLY A 35 -14.79 5.99 -0.72
CA GLY A 35 -14.56 5.26 -1.96
C GLY A 35 -14.77 6.07 -3.21
N GLU A 36 -15.72 7.01 -3.18
CA GLU A 36 -15.95 7.86 -4.35
C GLU A 36 -14.77 8.79 -4.60
N GLU A 37 -14.29 9.41 -3.52
CA GLU A 37 -13.12 10.27 -3.64
C GLU A 37 -11.90 9.50 -4.15
N ALA A 38 -11.75 8.27 -3.69
CA ALA A 38 -10.65 7.42 -4.14
C ALA A 38 -10.70 7.22 -5.65
N LEU A 39 -11.89 6.99 -6.20
CA LEU A 39 -12.03 6.79 -7.65
C LEU A 39 -11.67 8.05 -8.42
N VAL A 40 -12.08 9.21 -7.91
CA VAL A 40 -11.74 10.49 -8.54
C VAL A 40 -10.26 10.74 -8.51
N MET A 41 -9.63 10.55 -7.35
CA MET A 41 -8.21 10.82 -7.19
C MET A 41 -7.35 9.86 -8.02
N ALA A 42 -7.75 8.60 -8.09
CA ALA A 42 -7.02 7.61 -8.88
C ALA A 42 -7.12 7.92 -10.38
N ALA A 43 -8.23 8.54 -10.81
CA ALA A 43 -8.38 8.93 -12.20
C ALA A 43 -7.50 10.13 -12.54
N GLU A 44 -7.33 11.05 -11.57
CA GLU A 44 -6.51 12.24 -11.78
C GLU A 44 -5.02 11.89 -11.84
N ARG A 45 -4.59 10.94 -11.00
CA ARG A 45 -3.21 10.50 -10.97
C ARG A 45 -3.19 9.06 -10.50
N THR A 46 -2.72 8.17 -11.35
CA THR A 46 -2.70 6.73 -11.06
C THR A 46 -1.70 6.42 -9.95
N PRO A 47 -2.17 5.85 -8.82
CA PRO A 47 -1.24 5.49 -7.74
C PRO A 47 -0.39 4.29 -8.11
N ASP A 48 0.75 4.18 -7.43
CA ASP A 48 1.59 2.99 -7.55
C ASP A 48 1.09 1.87 -6.63
N LEU A 49 0.36 2.24 -5.58
CA LEU A 49 -0.25 1.28 -4.67
C LEU A 49 -1.39 1.98 -3.93
N ILE A 50 -2.43 1.23 -3.61
CA ILE A 50 -3.58 1.75 -2.88
C ILE A 50 -3.76 0.96 -1.58
N LEU A 51 -3.88 1.69 -0.46
CA LEU A 51 -4.35 1.10 0.80
C LEU A 51 -5.82 1.45 0.92
N MET A 52 -6.67 0.44 1.05
CA MET A 52 -8.12 0.64 0.99
C MET A 52 -8.79 0.06 2.22
N ASP A 53 -9.41 0.92 3.03
CA ASP A 53 -10.21 0.44 4.15
C ASP A 53 -11.42 -0.31 3.59
N TRP A 54 -11.74 -1.43 4.22
CA TRP A 54 -12.89 -2.24 3.83
C TRP A 54 -14.20 -1.48 4.04
N MET A 55 -14.32 -0.84 5.21
CA MET A 55 -15.54 -0.15 5.61
C MET A 55 -15.39 1.36 5.39
N LEU A 56 -15.93 1.82 4.28
CA LEU A 56 -15.86 3.23 3.92
C LEU A 56 -17.27 3.80 3.73
N PRO A 57 -17.45 5.11 4.00
CA PRO A 57 -18.73 5.74 3.70
C PRO A 57 -18.90 5.89 2.19
N LYS A 58 -20.15 6.07 1.78
CA LYS A 58 -20.58 6.32 0.40
C LYS A 58 -20.37 5.13 -0.52
N LEU A 59 -19.15 4.67 -0.66
CA LEU A 59 -18.82 3.53 -1.52
C LEU A 59 -17.86 2.64 -0.77
N SER A 60 -18.23 1.38 -0.55
CA SER A 60 -17.39 0.45 0.23
C SER A 60 -16.05 0.22 -0.45
N GLY A 61 -15.07 -0.21 0.36
CA GLY A 61 -13.75 -0.53 -0.18
C GLY A 61 -13.81 -1.64 -1.22
N VAL A 62 -14.67 -2.64 -0.99
CA VAL A 62 -14.82 -3.75 -1.92
C VAL A 62 -15.34 -3.25 -3.27
N GLU A 63 -16.37 -2.39 -3.25
CA GLU A 63 -16.92 -1.89 -4.50
C GLU A 63 -15.96 -0.95 -5.20
N ALA A 64 -15.25 -0.11 -4.42
CA ALA A 64 -14.24 0.76 -5.01
C ALA A 64 -13.14 -0.05 -5.69
N CYS A 65 -12.69 -1.13 -5.03
CA CYS A 65 -11.69 -2.01 -5.60
C CYS A 65 -12.18 -2.63 -6.92
N ARG A 66 -13.44 -3.10 -6.92
CA ARG A 66 -14.01 -3.69 -8.12
C ARG A 66 -14.02 -2.69 -9.27
N ARG A 67 -14.39 -1.45 -8.99
CA ARG A 67 -14.45 -0.42 -10.03
C ARG A 67 -13.06 -0.04 -10.54
N LEU A 68 -12.08 0.01 -9.65
CA LEU A 68 -10.69 0.28 -10.05
C LEU A 68 -10.16 -0.79 -10.99
N ARG A 69 -10.54 -2.04 -10.74
CA ARG A 69 -10.12 -3.15 -11.60
C ARG A 69 -10.72 -3.11 -12.99
N ARG A 70 -11.85 -2.41 -13.16
CA ARG A 70 -12.48 -2.25 -14.46
C ARG A 70 -11.87 -1.13 -15.29
N ARG A 71 -11.06 -0.26 -14.66
CA ARG A 71 -10.44 0.86 -15.36
C ARG A 71 -9.08 0.44 -15.88
N LYS A 72 -8.80 0.82 -17.12
CA LYS A 72 -7.53 0.46 -17.73
C LYS A 72 -6.34 0.97 -16.94
N GLU A 73 -6.44 2.20 -16.42
CA GLU A 73 -5.32 2.84 -15.73
C GLU A 73 -5.00 2.19 -14.40
N THR A 74 -5.98 1.58 -13.75
CA THR A 74 -5.81 1.04 -12.40
C THR A 74 -6.00 -0.47 -12.30
N GLN A 75 -6.24 -1.14 -13.42
CA GLN A 75 -6.57 -2.56 -13.34
C GLN A 75 -5.42 -3.40 -12.82
N ALA A 76 -4.19 -2.92 -12.90
CA ALA A 76 -3.01 -3.64 -12.40
C ALA A 76 -2.40 -2.99 -11.16
N THR A 77 -2.98 -1.89 -10.66
CA THR A 77 -2.44 -1.21 -9.48
C THR A 77 -2.60 -2.11 -8.25
N PRO A 78 -1.51 -2.36 -7.51
CA PRO A 78 -1.62 -3.17 -6.28
C PRO A 78 -2.55 -2.52 -5.26
N ILE A 79 -3.40 -3.34 -4.64
CA ILE A 79 -4.35 -2.88 -3.62
C ILE A 79 -4.22 -3.75 -2.40
N ILE A 80 -4.00 -3.13 -1.23
CA ILE A 80 -4.02 -3.81 0.06
C ILE A 80 -5.29 -3.38 0.78
N MET A 81 -6.14 -4.36 1.12
CA MET A 81 -7.35 -4.08 1.89
C MET A 81 -7.03 -4.07 3.37
N LEU A 82 -7.56 -3.10 4.09
CA LEU A 82 -7.44 -3.00 5.54
C LEU A 82 -8.80 -3.31 6.13
N THR A 83 -8.88 -4.31 7.00
CA THR A 83 -10.16 -4.72 7.55
C THR A 83 -10.06 -4.96 9.04
N ALA A 84 -11.14 -4.65 9.77
CA ALA A 84 -11.20 -4.92 11.21
C ALA A 84 -11.62 -6.37 11.50
N ARG A 85 -11.94 -7.13 10.46
CA ARG A 85 -12.48 -8.48 10.62
C ARG A 85 -11.50 -9.53 10.11
N ALA A 86 -11.24 -10.50 10.95
CA ALA A 86 -10.39 -11.63 10.59
C ALA A 86 -11.19 -12.78 10.01
N ASP A 87 -12.44 -12.56 9.67
CA ASP A 87 -13.34 -13.57 9.14
C ASP A 87 -12.84 -14.12 7.81
N GLU A 88 -12.83 -15.42 7.68
CA GLU A 88 -12.33 -16.07 6.46
C GLU A 88 -13.13 -15.64 5.24
N THR A 89 -14.44 -15.53 5.39
CA THR A 89 -15.32 -15.13 4.29
C THR A 89 -14.97 -13.74 3.79
N ASP A 90 -14.66 -12.82 4.72
CA ASP A 90 -14.31 -11.47 4.33
C ASP A 90 -13.00 -11.43 3.55
N LYS A 91 -12.03 -12.25 3.95
CA LYS A 91 -10.77 -12.35 3.22
C LYS A 91 -10.98 -12.80 1.78
N ILE A 92 -11.75 -13.88 1.64
CA ILE A 92 -12.01 -14.43 0.31
C ILE A 92 -12.75 -13.42 -0.55
N THR A 93 -13.75 -12.75 0.02
CA THR A 93 -14.53 -11.76 -0.71
C THR A 93 -13.63 -10.61 -1.19
N GLY A 94 -12.72 -10.13 -0.32
CA GLY A 94 -11.82 -9.05 -0.70
C GLY A 94 -10.91 -9.42 -1.85
N LEU A 95 -10.32 -10.62 -1.79
CA LEU A 95 -9.43 -11.08 -2.85
C LEU A 95 -10.18 -11.35 -4.13
N ASP A 96 -11.43 -11.87 -4.03
CA ASP A 96 -12.25 -12.13 -5.21
C ASP A 96 -12.58 -10.85 -5.97
N TYR A 97 -12.63 -9.71 -5.29
CA TYR A 97 -12.92 -8.45 -5.95
C TYR A 97 -11.66 -7.72 -6.42
N GLY A 98 -10.53 -8.37 -6.36
CA GLY A 98 -9.33 -7.86 -6.99
C GLY A 98 -8.29 -7.26 -6.08
N ALA A 99 -8.43 -7.39 -4.76
CA ALA A 99 -7.38 -6.98 -3.85
C ALA A 99 -6.20 -7.94 -3.98
N ASP A 100 -4.99 -7.40 -3.86
CA ASP A 100 -3.78 -8.21 -3.95
C ASP A 100 -3.38 -8.76 -2.59
N ASP A 101 -3.79 -8.11 -1.52
CA ASP A 101 -3.44 -8.52 -0.18
C ASP A 101 -4.42 -7.89 0.78
N TYR A 102 -4.38 -8.34 2.03
CA TYR A 102 -5.22 -7.74 3.07
C TYR A 102 -4.47 -7.77 4.39
N LEU A 103 -4.84 -6.86 5.29
CA LEU A 103 -4.33 -6.82 6.65
C LEU A 103 -5.49 -6.60 7.59
N VAL A 104 -5.47 -7.33 8.72
CA VAL A 104 -6.50 -7.21 9.74
C VAL A 104 -6.07 -6.21 10.79
N LYS A 105 -6.95 -5.26 11.11
CA LYS A 105 -6.69 -4.29 12.17
C LYS A 105 -6.87 -4.94 13.53
N PRO A 106 -6.04 -4.62 14.51
CA PRO A 106 -4.87 -3.77 14.42
C PRO A 106 -3.70 -4.50 13.76
N PHE A 107 -2.96 -3.78 12.91
CA PHE A 107 -1.80 -4.34 12.24
C PHE A 107 -0.56 -3.57 12.65
N SER A 108 0.61 -4.16 12.42
CA SER A 108 1.84 -3.47 12.71
C SER A 108 2.30 -2.70 11.49
N ILE A 109 2.92 -1.53 11.73
CA ILE A 109 3.46 -0.73 10.63
C ILE A 109 4.56 -1.50 9.88
N PRO A 110 5.48 -2.20 10.56
CA PRO A 110 6.47 -3.01 9.84
C PRO A 110 5.86 -4.06 8.93
N GLU A 111 4.78 -4.71 9.36
CA GLU A 111 4.12 -5.70 8.52
C GLU A 111 3.50 -5.05 7.30
N LEU A 112 2.86 -3.89 7.48
CA LEU A 112 2.28 -3.15 6.36
C LEU A 112 3.36 -2.77 5.35
N PHE A 113 4.49 -2.28 5.83
CA PHE A 113 5.59 -1.91 4.94
C PHE A 113 6.16 -3.11 4.20
N ALA A 114 6.26 -4.26 4.88
CA ALA A 114 6.77 -5.46 4.23
C ALA A 114 5.87 -5.87 3.07
N ARG A 115 4.56 -5.82 3.26
CA ARG A 115 3.62 -6.16 2.20
C ARG A 115 3.62 -5.13 1.09
N THR A 116 3.74 -3.86 1.45
CA THR A 116 3.85 -2.78 0.46
C THR A 116 5.06 -2.99 -0.44
N ARG A 117 6.22 -3.25 0.18
CA ARG A 117 7.44 -3.47 -0.60
C ARG A 117 7.32 -4.70 -1.50
N ALA A 118 6.70 -5.76 -1.00
CA ALA A 118 6.53 -6.98 -1.79
C ALA A 118 5.69 -6.72 -3.03
N LEU A 119 4.60 -5.98 -2.89
CA LEU A 119 3.73 -5.69 -4.01
C LEU A 119 4.38 -4.73 -5.01
N LEU A 120 5.07 -3.71 -4.50
CA LEU A 120 5.78 -2.77 -5.38
C LEU A 120 6.91 -3.46 -6.13
N ARG A 121 7.60 -4.40 -5.48
CA ARG A 121 8.67 -5.14 -6.13
C ARG A 121 8.16 -5.91 -7.34
N ARG A 122 6.97 -6.50 -7.23
CA ARG A 122 6.39 -7.23 -8.34
C ARG A 122 5.90 -6.31 -9.44
N ALA A 123 5.34 -5.17 -9.07
CA ALA A 123 4.73 -4.25 -10.02
C ALA A 123 5.72 -3.29 -10.65
N LYS A 124 6.60 -2.69 -9.83
CA LYS A 124 7.53 -1.66 -10.29
C LYS A 124 8.84 -1.74 -9.51
N PRO A 125 9.71 -2.68 -9.87
CA PRO A 125 10.96 -2.85 -9.11
C PRO A 125 11.83 -1.60 -9.01
N SER A 126 11.85 -0.77 -10.05
CA SER A 126 12.68 0.44 -10.04
C SER A 126 12.24 1.42 -8.97
N LEU A 127 10.93 1.53 -8.72
CA LEU A 127 10.42 2.42 -7.67
C LEU A 127 10.84 1.93 -6.29
N LEU A 128 10.86 0.62 -6.09
CA LEU A 128 11.30 0.07 -4.82
C LEU A 128 12.76 0.37 -4.56
N GLU A 129 13.58 0.31 -5.59
CA GLU A 129 15.00 0.66 -5.44
C GLU A 129 15.17 2.10 -4.98
N ASP A 130 14.38 3.00 -5.51
CA ASP A 130 14.43 4.40 -5.09
C ASP A 130 14.08 4.55 -3.62
N VAL A 131 13.05 3.84 -3.16
CA VAL A 131 12.66 3.90 -1.75
C VAL A 131 13.75 3.36 -0.85
N ILE A 132 14.33 2.24 -1.20
CA ILE A 132 15.41 1.65 -0.41
C ILE A 132 16.59 2.60 -0.31
N ARG A 133 16.94 3.22 -1.42
CA ARG A 133 18.08 4.14 -1.45
C ARG A 133 17.86 5.34 -0.52
N GLN A 134 16.66 5.92 -0.58
CA GLN A 134 16.34 7.08 0.25
C GLN A 134 16.23 6.72 1.72
N GLY A 135 15.56 5.61 2.02
CA GLY A 135 15.38 5.19 3.40
C GLY A 135 16.67 4.77 4.05
N SER A 136 17.54 4.08 3.30
CA SER A 136 18.79 3.57 3.84
C SER A 136 19.77 4.68 4.24
N ILE A 137 19.74 5.78 3.53
CA ILE A 137 20.61 6.92 3.87
C ILE A 137 20.38 7.38 5.30
N GLU A 138 19.14 7.34 5.71
CA GLU A 138 18.80 7.77 7.06
C GLU A 138 19.15 6.75 8.11
N ILE A 139 19.03 5.51 7.75
CA ILE A 139 19.25 4.45 8.71
C ILE A 139 20.69 4.06 8.81
N ASP A 140 21.33 4.03 7.86
CA ASP A 140 22.35 3.48 7.80
C ASP A 140 22.95 3.09 7.27
N ASN A 141 22.98 2.86 7.04
CA ASN A 141 23.28 2.17 6.58
C ASN A 141 23.90 1.07 7.13
N LYS A 142 23.66 0.41 7.80
CA LYS A 142 24.03 -0.66 8.23
C LYS A 142 23.49 -1.81 7.86
N ALA A 143 23.36 -2.10 7.23
CA ALA A 143 22.99 -3.13 6.74
C ALA A 143 22.55 -3.57 5.77
N PHE A 144 22.61 -3.51 5.01
CA PHE A 144 22.22 -3.65 4.03
C PHE A 144 22.35 -4.48 3.64
N ARG A 145 22.64 -4.50 3.49
CA ARG A 145 22.75 -4.75 2.77
C ARG A 145 22.48 -5.77 2.72
N VAL A 146 22.64 -6.00 2.64
CA VAL A 146 22.44 -6.32 2.29
C VAL A 146 22.21 -6.96 1.80
N LYS A 147 22.46 -7.01 1.36
CA LYS A 147 22.33 -6.84 0.72
C LYS A 147 22.25 -7.17 0.44
N ALA A 148 22.53 -7.41 0.49
CA ALA A 148 22.44 -6.96 0.08
C ALA A 148 22.25 -7.76 -0.11
N GLY A 149 23.20 -8.27 -0.25
CA GLY A 149 22.96 -8.11 -0.61
C GLY A 149 22.67 -9.01 -0.46
N GLU A 150 22.47 -8.99 -0.43
CA GLU A 150 22.20 -8.96 -0.43
C GLU A 150 21.71 -9.39 -0.18
N LYS A 151 21.68 -9.71 -0.17
CA LYS A 151 21.40 -9.49 -0.19
C LYS A 151 20.94 -9.82 0.31
N GLU A 152 21.11 -10.09 0.41
CA GLU A 152 20.79 -9.73 0.65
C GLU A 152 20.31 -9.93 1.12
N VAL A 153 20.29 -10.46 1.19
CA VAL A 153 20.09 -9.97 1.43
C VAL A 153 19.80 -10.21 1.82
N HIS A 154 20.07 -10.45 1.96
CA HIS A 154 19.93 -9.88 2.11
C HIS A 154 19.41 -10.04 2.70
N LEU A 155 18.99 -10.47 2.97
CA LEU A 155 18.70 -9.95 3.28
C LEU A 155 18.35 -10.32 3.61
N GLY A 156 18.66 -11.06 3.82
CA GLY A 156 18.31 -10.70 3.96
C GLY A 156 18.14 -11.33 4.23
N PRO A 157 18.57 -11.48 4.40
CA PRO A 157 18.39 -11.42 4.52
C PRO A 157 18.22 -11.72 4.56
N THR A 158 18.20 -12.20 4.50
CA THR A 158 18.08 -11.59 4.39
C THR A 158 18.01 -11.64 4.21
#